data_f0c638e71e19d9dcedf046d9c27b8018
#
_entry.id   f0c638e71e19d9dcedf046d9c27b8018
#
_cell.length_a   1.000
_cell.length_b   1.000
_cell.length_c   1.000
_cell.angle_alpha   90.00
_cell.angle_beta   90.00
_cell.angle_gamma   90.00
#
_symmetry.space_group_name_H-M   'P 1'
#
loop_
_entity.id
_entity.type
_entity.pdbx_description
1 polymer ?
#
loop_
_entity_poly.entity_id
_entity_poly.type
_entity_poly.pdbx_seq_one_letter_code
_entity_poly.pdbx_strand_id
1 'polypeptide(L)'
;MSWKIWSLKKSPWVFHVNVGACNNCDIEIVNCLTPKFDVERLGIKLVGSPRHADALLVTGVGTRQAAVRLREVYRQTSKPCVVFLIGACPCGTGIFHTGYHVEGPVDKILKEEDPNAIIAYVPGCPPKPEAIISGVVKALSVL
;
A
#
# COMPACT_ATOMS: atom_id res chain seq x y z
N MET A 1 -12.36 7.70 -20.45
CA MET A 1 -11.94 7.30 -19.09
C MET A 1 -12.54 5.93 -18.83
N SER A 2 -11.72 4.92 -18.49
CA SER A 2 -12.24 3.55 -18.25
C SER A 2 -13.18 3.57 -17.04
N TRP A 3 -14.33 2.90 -17.11
CA TRP A 3 -15.27 2.81 -15.99
C TRP A 3 -14.65 2.19 -14.74
N LYS A 4 -13.63 1.35 -14.91
CA LYS A 4 -12.82 0.81 -13.80
C LYS A 4 -12.09 1.89 -13.02
N ILE A 5 -11.49 2.87 -13.69
CA ILE A 5 -10.81 4.01 -13.03
C ILE A 5 -11.83 4.87 -12.28
N TRP A 6 -13.03 5.07 -12.86
CA TRP A 6 -14.10 5.79 -12.20
C TRP A 6 -14.56 5.09 -10.91
N SER A 7 -14.74 3.76 -10.96
CA SER A 7 -15.12 2.95 -9.80
C SER A 7 -14.05 3.00 -8.70
N LEU A 8 -12.78 2.87 -9.09
CA LEU A 8 -11.62 2.95 -8.19
C LEU A 8 -11.56 4.30 -7.47
N LYS A 9 -11.88 5.40 -8.15
CA LYS A 9 -11.94 6.72 -7.53
C LYS A 9 -13.08 6.87 -6.53
N LYS A 10 -14.22 6.21 -6.76
CA LYS A 10 -15.42 6.36 -5.95
C LYS A 10 -15.45 5.44 -4.73
N SER A 11 -14.94 4.23 -4.86
CA SER A 11 -14.96 3.22 -3.79
C SER A 11 -13.78 2.25 -3.95
N PRO A 12 -12.55 2.65 -3.58
CA PRO A 12 -11.40 1.77 -3.68
C PRO A 12 -11.43 0.68 -2.59
N TRP A 13 -11.37 -0.55 -3.02
CA TRP A 13 -11.20 -1.69 -2.13
C TRP A 13 -9.71 -1.92 -1.94
N VAL A 14 -9.26 -1.89 -0.70
CA VAL A 14 -7.84 -1.95 -0.34
C VAL A 14 -7.50 -3.27 0.33
N PHE A 15 -6.36 -3.83 -0.01
CA PHE A 15 -5.78 -5.00 0.65
C PHE A 15 -4.46 -4.62 1.31
N HIS A 16 -4.30 -4.97 2.58
CA HIS A 16 -3.08 -4.68 3.34
C HIS A 16 -2.06 -5.82 3.20
N VAL A 17 -0.81 -5.47 2.93
CA VAL A 17 0.33 -6.39 2.79
C VAL A 17 1.47 -5.94 3.67
N ASN A 18 1.85 -6.76 4.63
CA ASN A 18 3.04 -6.54 5.45
C ASN A 18 4.24 -7.30 4.84
N VAL A 19 5.32 -6.59 4.52
CA VAL A 19 6.55 -7.15 3.93
C VAL A 19 7.75 -7.03 4.86
N GLY A 20 7.52 -7.13 6.15
CA GLY A 20 8.54 -7.03 7.19
C GLY A 20 8.48 -5.70 7.93
N ALA A 21 7.28 -5.32 8.38
CA ALA A 21 7.05 -4.12 9.19
C ALA A 21 7.21 -4.40 10.69
N CYS A 22 7.50 -3.34 11.44
CA CYS A 22 7.48 -3.35 12.90
C CYS A 22 6.07 -3.26 13.51
N ASN A 23 5.03 -3.40 12.69
CA ASN A 23 3.62 -3.32 13.03
C ASN A 23 3.06 -1.91 13.32
N ASN A 24 3.89 -0.89 13.42
CA ASN A 24 3.43 0.45 13.82
C ASN A 24 2.59 1.12 12.70
N CYS A 25 3.05 1.01 11.45
CA CYS A 25 2.26 1.49 10.29
C CYS A 25 0.96 0.70 10.12
N ASP A 26 0.96 -0.59 10.46
CA ASP A 26 -0.21 -1.47 10.36
C ASP A 26 -1.29 -1.02 11.37
N ILE A 27 -0.88 -0.66 12.59
CA ILE A 27 -1.77 -0.10 13.62
C ILE A 27 -2.39 1.22 13.13
N GLU A 28 -1.61 2.09 12.50
CA GLU A 28 -2.12 3.37 11.97
C GLU A 28 -3.09 3.17 10.78
N ILE A 29 -2.88 2.14 9.95
CA ILE A 29 -3.84 1.75 8.91
C ILE A 29 -5.17 1.30 9.55
N VAL A 30 -5.11 0.45 10.57
CA VAL A 30 -6.32 0.02 11.30
C VAL A 30 -6.97 1.19 12.03
N ASN A 31 -6.18 2.12 12.56
CA ASN A 31 -6.71 3.33 13.20
C ASN A 31 -7.52 4.20 12.23
N CYS A 32 -7.19 4.23 10.93
CA CYS A 32 -8.00 4.91 9.92
C CYS A 32 -9.43 4.34 9.81
N LEU A 33 -9.63 3.06 10.15
CA LEU A 33 -10.94 2.39 10.11
C LEU A 33 -11.76 2.63 11.40
N THR A 34 -11.14 3.20 12.44
CA THR A 34 -11.85 3.48 13.69
C THR A 34 -12.91 4.58 13.51
N PRO A 35 -13.95 4.65 14.37
CA PRO A 35 -15.00 5.66 14.27
C PRO A 35 -14.49 7.11 14.29
N LYS A 36 -13.29 7.34 14.81
CA LYS A 36 -12.69 8.68 14.85
C LYS A 36 -12.36 9.21 13.45
N PHE A 37 -11.84 8.34 12.57
CA PHE A 37 -11.41 8.70 11.22
C PHE A 37 -12.39 8.24 10.16
N ASP A 38 -13.04 7.10 10.40
CA ASP A 38 -14.14 6.53 9.61
C ASP A 38 -13.89 6.64 8.09
N VAL A 39 -12.78 6.08 7.65
CA VAL A 39 -12.38 6.14 6.23
C VAL A 39 -13.36 5.39 5.32
N GLU A 40 -14.15 4.47 5.88
CA GLU A 40 -15.18 3.73 5.14
C GLU A 40 -16.29 4.65 4.58
N ARG A 41 -16.60 5.76 5.26
CA ARG A 41 -17.52 6.79 4.73
C ARG A 41 -17.05 7.43 3.42
N LEU A 42 -15.74 7.38 3.16
CA LEU A 42 -15.16 7.83 1.89
C LEU A 42 -15.22 6.76 0.79
N GLY A 43 -15.85 5.62 1.06
CA GLY A 43 -15.97 4.51 0.15
C GLY A 43 -14.80 3.53 0.16
N ILE A 44 -13.80 3.74 1.00
CA ILE A 44 -12.63 2.85 1.13
C ILE A 44 -13.01 1.64 1.97
N LYS A 45 -12.77 0.44 1.47
CA LYS A 45 -13.06 -0.80 2.18
C LYS A 45 -11.84 -1.69 2.26
N LEU A 46 -11.51 -2.14 3.48
CA LEU A 46 -10.46 -3.16 3.66
C LEU A 46 -11.02 -4.54 3.33
N VAL A 47 -10.35 -5.25 2.43
CA VAL A 47 -10.75 -6.59 1.98
C VAL A 47 -9.73 -7.64 2.38
N GLY A 48 -10.18 -8.87 2.60
CA GLY A 48 -9.34 -9.99 3.03
C GLY A 48 -8.68 -10.78 1.90
N SER A 49 -8.84 -10.36 0.63
CA SER A 49 -8.25 -11.06 -0.51
C SER A 49 -7.73 -10.07 -1.56
N PRO A 50 -6.51 -10.31 -2.10
CA PRO A 50 -5.96 -9.45 -3.15
C PRO A 50 -6.78 -9.48 -4.45
N ARG A 51 -7.49 -10.55 -4.72
CA ARG A 51 -8.33 -10.67 -5.93
C ARG A 51 -9.52 -9.72 -5.95
N HIS A 52 -9.96 -9.26 -4.79
CA HIS A 52 -11.05 -8.28 -4.63
C HIS A 52 -10.54 -6.85 -4.45
N ALA A 53 -9.22 -6.68 -4.39
CA ALA A 53 -8.62 -5.37 -4.15
C ALA A 53 -8.37 -4.61 -5.46
N ASP A 54 -8.62 -3.32 -5.40
CA ASP A 54 -8.27 -2.34 -6.43
C ASP A 54 -6.95 -1.63 -6.09
N ALA A 55 -6.59 -1.63 -4.81
CA ALA A 55 -5.36 -1.01 -4.33
C ALA A 55 -4.70 -1.85 -3.23
N LEU A 56 -3.37 -1.78 -3.15
CA LEU A 56 -2.56 -2.43 -2.12
C LEU A 56 -2.00 -1.38 -1.16
N LEU A 57 -2.14 -1.62 0.15
CA LEU A 57 -1.47 -0.87 1.20
C LEU A 57 -0.28 -1.69 1.68
N VAL A 58 0.94 -1.28 1.32
CA VAL A 58 2.15 -2.05 1.61
C VAL A 58 2.93 -1.37 2.72
N THR A 59 3.26 -2.15 3.77
CA THR A 59 4.09 -1.74 4.90
C THR A 59 5.32 -2.63 5.04
N GLY A 60 6.41 -2.08 5.56
CA GLY A 60 7.63 -2.86 5.85
C GLY A 60 8.77 -2.68 4.87
N VAL A 61 9.91 -3.25 5.21
CA VAL A 61 11.21 -2.98 4.56
C VAL A 61 11.47 -3.76 3.25
N GLY A 62 10.57 -4.67 2.87
CA GLY A 62 10.83 -5.56 1.74
C GLY A 62 11.86 -6.63 2.07
N THR A 63 11.52 -7.55 2.98
CA THR A 63 12.41 -8.68 3.28
C THR A 63 12.40 -9.69 2.14
N ARG A 64 13.52 -10.39 1.94
CA ARG A 64 13.69 -11.40 0.87
C ARG A 64 12.57 -12.45 0.85
N GLN A 65 12.14 -12.91 2.01
CA GLN A 65 11.04 -13.88 2.11
C GLN A 65 9.68 -13.28 1.75
N ALA A 66 9.40 -12.07 2.25
CA ALA A 66 8.14 -11.41 2.00
C ALA A 66 8.03 -10.84 0.57
N ALA A 67 9.15 -10.49 -0.07
CA ALA A 67 9.19 -10.01 -1.45
C ALA A 67 8.59 -11.04 -2.43
N VAL A 68 8.86 -12.33 -2.22
CA VAL A 68 8.27 -13.40 -3.03
C VAL A 68 6.74 -13.37 -2.92
N ARG A 69 6.23 -13.22 -1.69
CA ARG A 69 4.77 -13.13 -1.44
C ARG A 69 4.17 -11.85 -1.98
N LEU A 70 4.88 -10.74 -1.88
CA LEU A 70 4.43 -9.46 -2.44
C LEU A 70 4.24 -9.56 -3.96
N ARG A 71 5.20 -10.15 -4.69
CA ARG A 71 5.09 -10.37 -6.14
C ARG A 71 3.86 -11.24 -6.47
N GLU A 72 3.63 -12.31 -5.71
CA GLU A 72 2.48 -13.18 -5.88
C GLU A 72 1.14 -12.44 -5.63
N VAL A 73 1.05 -11.68 -4.53
CA VAL A 73 -0.12 -10.85 -4.21
C VAL A 73 -0.37 -9.82 -5.30
N TYR A 74 0.67 -9.13 -5.78
CA TYR A 74 0.56 -8.13 -6.83
C TYR A 74 0.04 -8.73 -8.15
N ARG A 75 0.48 -9.95 -8.51
CA ARG A 75 -0.03 -10.68 -9.69
C ARG A 75 -1.51 -11.05 -9.56
N GLN A 76 -1.96 -11.37 -8.34
CA GLN A 76 -3.35 -11.75 -8.07
C GLN A 76 -4.30 -10.57 -7.99
N THR A 77 -3.79 -9.35 -7.78
CA THR A 77 -4.61 -8.14 -7.67
C THR A 77 -5.16 -7.71 -9.02
N SER A 78 -6.42 -7.27 -9.03
CA SER A 78 -7.09 -6.79 -10.24
C SER A 78 -6.39 -5.57 -10.83
N LYS A 79 -6.16 -5.54 -12.14
CA LYS A 79 -5.57 -4.40 -12.83
C LYS A 79 -6.66 -3.49 -13.45
N PRO A 80 -6.51 -2.16 -13.43
CA PRO A 80 -5.39 -1.37 -12.89
C PRO A 80 -5.37 -1.36 -11.37
N CYS A 81 -4.19 -1.47 -10.76
CA CYS A 81 -3.96 -1.49 -9.33
C CYS A 81 -3.05 -0.34 -8.92
N VAL A 82 -3.39 0.32 -7.82
CA VAL A 82 -2.53 1.35 -7.20
C VAL A 82 -1.87 0.76 -5.97
N VAL A 83 -0.56 0.93 -5.84
CA VAL A 83 0.19 0.48 -4.67
C VAL A 83 0.59 1.67 -3.81
N PHE A 84 0.10 1.71 -2.59
CA PHE A 84 0.46 2.72 -1.59
C PHE A 84 1.57 2.18 -0.69
N LEU A 85 2.73 2.80 -0.72
CA LEU A 85 3.84 2.49 0.17
C LEU A 85 3.72 3.35 1.43
N ILE A 86 3.27 2.72 2.54
CA ILE A 86 2.94 3.42 3.77
C ILE A 86 4.08 3.26 4.77
N GLY A 87 4.71 4.38 5.09
CA GLY A 87 5.84 4.46 6.00
C GLY A 87 7.18 4.67 5.31
N ALA A 88 8.21 5.01 6.08
CA ALA A 88 9.56 5.20 5.57
C ALA A 88 10.21 3.88 5.11
N CYS A 89 9.82 2.76 5.73
CA CYS A 89 10.38 1.45 5.43
C CYS A 89 10.13 0.99 4.00
N PRO A 90 8.89 0.96 3.46
CA PRO A 90 8.67 0.52 2.09
C PRO A 90 9.15 1.55 1.06
N CYS A 91 9.21 2.83 1.43
CA CYS A 91 9.66 3.90 0.53
C CYS A 91 11.17 3.89 0.29
N GLY A 92 11.98 3.54 1.31
CA GLY A 92 13.42 3.62 1.20
C GLY A 92 14.17 2.75 2.21
N THR A 93 13.56 1.65 2.67
CA THR A 93 14.10 0.73 3.69
C THR A 93 14.33 1.34 5.09
N GLY A 94 14.21 2.67 5.22
CA GLY A 94 14.38 3.38 6.49
C GLY A 94 15.72 3.08 7.18
N ILE A 95 15.67 2.81 8.49
CA ILE A 95 16.86 2.46 9.29
C ILE A 95 17.39 1.05 9.03
N PHE A 96 16.66 0.20 8.29
CA PHE A 96 17.00 -1.21 8.06
C PHE A 96 17.79 -1.45 6.77
N HIS A 97 18.27 -0.40 6.11
CA HIS A 97 18.93 -0.47 4.80
C HIS A 97 20.19 -1.37 4.77
N THR A 98 20.86 -1.57 5.91
CA THR A 98 22.04 -2.43 6.02
C THR A 98 21.71 -3.89 6.38
N GLY A 99 20.43 -4.20 6.58
CA GLY A 99 20.01 -5.54 6.99
C GLY A 99 20.25 -6.59 5.90
N TYR A 100 20.94 -7.68 6.22
CA TYR A 100 21.20 -8.77 5.26
C TYR A 100 19.93 -9.45 4.71
N HIS A 101 18.83 -9.37 5.44
CA HIS A 101 17.53 -9.93 5.09
C HIS A 101 16.70 -9.01 4.21
N VAL A 102 17.10 -7.76 4.03
CA VAL A 102 16.39 -6.77 3.22
C VAL A 102 16.78 -6.95 1.76
N GLU A 103 15.78 -7.11 0.89
CA GLU A 103 15.98 -7.18 -0.56
C GLU A 103 16.16 -5.77 -1.14
N GLY A 104 15.43 -4.79 -0.58
CA GLY A 104 15.51 -3.40 -0.98
C GLY A 104 14.19 -2.66 -0.81
N PRO A 105 14.11 -1.43 -1.30
CA PRO A 105 12.87 -0.68 -1.30
C PRO A 105 11.79 -1.41 -2.09
N VAL A 106 10.57 -1.34 -1.60
CA VAL A 106 9.43 -2.08 -2.18
C VAL A 106 9.12 -1.64 -3.61
N ASP A 107 9.37 -0.38 -3.94
CA ASP A 107 9.18 0.13 -5.30
C ASP A 107 10.07 -0.56 -6.32
N LYS A 108 11.32 -0.88 -5.97
CA LYS A 108 12.21 -1.67 -6.84
C LYS A 108 11.66 -3.07 -7.07
N ILE A 109 11.26 -3.76 -6.00
CA ILE A 109 10.70 -5.11 -6.06
C ILE A 109 9.49 -5.16 -7.00
N LEU A 110 8.61 -4.15 -6.92
CA LEU A 110 7.42 -4.07 -7.75
C LEU A 110 7.73 -3.67 -9.20
N LYS A 111 8.68 -2.76 -9.43
CA LYS A 111 9.08 -2.34 -10.77
C LYS A 111 9.84 -3.42 -11.55
N GLU A 112 10.51 -4.33 -10.86
CA GLU A 112 11.08 -5.54 -11.47
C GLU A 112 9.99 -6.46 -12.02
N GLU A 113 8.84 -6.52 -11.34
CA GLU A 113 7.70 -7.33 -11.75
C GLU A 113 6.83 -6.63 -12.82
N ASP A 114 6.59 -5.34 -12.65
CA ASP A 114 5.79 -4.52 -13.57
C ASP A 114 6.37 -3.10 -13.64
N PRO A 115 7.08 -2.75 -14.73
CA PRO A 115 7.65 -1.42 -14.90
C PRO A 115 6.61 -0.28 -14.92
N ASN A 116 5.35 -0.60 -15.24
CA ASN A 116 4.24 0.36 -15.29
C ASN A 116 3.41 0.40 -14.00
N ALA A 117 3.88 -0.22 -12.91
CA ALA A 117 3.18 -0.20 -11.64
C ALA A 117 2.93 1.23 -11.14
N ILE A 118 1.68 1.53 -10.80
CA ILE A 118 1.29 2.83 -10.25
C ILE A 118 1.60 2.82 -8.75
N ILE A 119 2.59 3.57 -8.33
CA ILE A 119 3.06 3.60 -6.94
C ILE A 119 2.88 4.98 -6.36
N ALA A 120 2.25 5.06 -5.19
CA ALA A 120 2.09 6.27 -4.39
C ALA A 120 2.82 6.13 -3.06
N TYR A 121 3.52 7.16 -2.63
CA TYR A 121 4.35 7.15 -1.42
C TYR A 121 3.67 7.96 -0.32
N VAL A 122 3.58 7.36 0.88
CA VAL A 122 3.10 8.01 2.11
C VAL A 122 4.20 7.89 3.16
N PRO A 123 5.18 8.82 3.18
CA PRO A 123 6.30 8.75 4.10
C PRO A 123 5.89 9.05 5.55
N GLY A 124 6.61 8.49 6.50
CA GLY A 124 6.42 8.67 7.95
C GLY A 124 6.90 7.45 8.72
N CYS A 125 7.12 7.57 10.01
CA CYS A 125 7.52 6.42 10.85
C CYS A 125 6.90 6.50 12.26
N PRO A 126 5.61 6.14 12.39
CA PRO A 126 4.61 5.91 11.34
C PRO A 126 4.03 7.24 10.79
N PRO A 127 3.43 7.23 9.60
CA PRO A 127 2.60 8.35 9.17
C PRO A 127 1.31 8.37 10.00
N LYS A 128 0.84 9.57 10.34
CA LYS A 128 -0.43 9.74 11.04
C LYS A 128 -1.62 9.31 10.16
N PRO A 129 -2.75 8.87 10.73
CA PRO A 129 -3.93 8.48 9.96
C PRO A 129 -4.39 9.54 8.95
N GLU A 130 -4.36 10.81 9.33
CA GLU A 130 -4.73 11.91 8.44
C GLU A 130 -3.79 12.01 7.22
N ALA A 131 -2.51 11.73 7.41
CA ALA A 131 -1.53 11.73 6.32
C ALA A 131 -1.75 10.53 5.38
N ILE A 132 -2.11 9.37 5.93
CA ILE A 132 -2.46 8.19 5.13
C ILE A 132 -3.70 8.49 4.28
N ILE A 133 -4.77 8.99 4.89
CA ILE A 133 -6.03 9.33 4.21
C ILE A 133 -5.77 10.37 3.11
N SER A 134 -5.07 11.46 3.43
CA SER A 134 -4.78 12.51 2.45
C SER A 134 -3.90 12.02 1.30
N GLY A 135 -2.94 11.12 1.58
CA GLY A 135 -2.09 10.48 0.58
C GLY A 135 -2.88 9.62 -0.40
N VAL A 136 -3.79 8.80 0.13
CA VAL A 136 -4.68 7.97 -0.68
C VAL A 136 -5.61 8.82 -1.55
N VAL A 137 -6.26 9.81 -0.96
CA VAL A 137 -7.18 10.71 -1.69
C VAL A 137 -6.45 11.48 -2.78
N LYS A 138 -5.26 12.03 -2.51
CA LYS A 138 -4.44 12.73 -3.51
C LYS A 138 -4.05 11.82 -4.67
N ALA A 139 -3.57 10.61 -4.39
CA ALA A 139 -3.18 9.68 -5.44
C ALA A 139 -4.38 9.29 -6.33
N LEU A 140 -5.54 9.05 -5.72
CA LEU A 140 -6.76 8.74 -6.46
C LEU A 140 -7.28 9.93 -7.29
N SER A 141 -7.02 11.17 -6.89
CA SER A 141 -7.42 12.36 -7.65
C SER A 141 -6.58 12.56 -8.92
N VAL A 142 -5.34 12.10 -8.92
CA VAL A 142 -4.39 12.25 -10.05
C VAL A 142 -4.58 11.16 -11.12
N LEU A 143 -5.15 10.01 -10.76
CA LEU A 143 -5.50 8.92 -11.69
C LEU A 143 -6.65 9.30 -12.63
#